data_8ef3bdf1979201a5c1e164aa5ad7bd17
#
_entry.id   8ef3bdf1979201a5c1e164aa5ad7bd17
#
_cell.length_a   1.000
_cell.length_b   1.000
_cell.length_c   1.000
_cell.angle_alpha   90.00
_cell.angle_beta   90.00
_cell.angle_gamma   90.00
#
_symmetry.space_group_name_H-M   'P 1'
#
loop_
_entity.id
_entity.type
_entity.pdbx_description
1 polymer ?
#
loop_
_entity_poly.entity_id
_entity_poly.type
_entity_poly.pdbx_seq_one_letter_code
_entity_poly.pdbx_strand_id
1 'polypeptide(L)'
;MRQTEILLLLGVFVVGLFVVYWLKKHRHARHNQALAAQLKRYPSVRKAWLAAGAKREAVLLVPGLKKATAAVATTATAKAETRLYKHADQCQAMTPQGLAVSEDYLFLSAYCSQQEHHSQLYIIERTSGRHLKTVVLPKRPHVGGLVFDRATQVLWLTITGKGMGRVACVSLQTLLEDDSLATSQPIAYQQVIELAGITHSSYLAADSGELVSGTFALKNGGVVANYPLPVLSDSGRKASPRIKPRKRRVTTTKVQSVAFTTEYLLLARSFGPRSAELWVFSKDATVLTRKHALRRIKFPHYLEQIVVEKGQLYCLFESGAWAYRQKGGSIDEVVVLDLATLLQ
;
A
#
# COMPACT_ATOMS: atom_id res chain seq x y z
N MET A 1 -43.42 25.11 11.54
CA MET A 1 -43.13 23.86 12.27
C MET A 1 -43.35 24.10 13.76
N ARG A 2 -44.14 23.25 14.41
CA ARG A 2 -44.36 23.37 15.87
C ARG A 2 -43.09 22.95 16.63
N GLN A 3 -42.81 23.56 17.75
CA GLN A 3 -41.65 23.23 18.59
C GLN A 3 -41.49 21.73 18.89
N THR A 4 -42.59 21.03 19.02
CA THR A 4 -42.69 19.58 19.20
C THR A 4 -42.12 18.79 18.01
N GLU A 5 -42.34 19.26 16.76
CA GLU A 5 -41.85 18.59 15.54
C GLU A 5 -40.33 18.74 15.41
N ILE A 6 -39.78 19.90 15.82
CA ILE A 6 -38.31 20.13 15.82
C ILE A 6 -37.62 19.24 16.86
N LEU A 7 -38.21 19.10 18.05
CA LEU A 7 -37.68 18.23 19.11
C LEU A 7 -37.73 16.75 18.71
N LEU A 8 -38.78 16.32 17.99
CA LEU A 8 -38.90 14.95 17.50
C LEU A 8 -37.85 14.65 16.42
N LEU A 9 -37.63 15.58 15.48
CA LEU A 9 -36.61 15.45 14.44
C LEU A 9 -35.18 15.42 15.02
N LEU A 10 -34.88 16.27 16.01
CA LEU A 10 -33.61 16.25 16.73
C LEU A 10 -33.42 14.93 17.48
N GLY A 11 -34.45 14.40 18.12
CA GLY A 11 -34.40 13.11 18.81
C GLY A 11 -34.08 11.95 17.83
N VAL A 12 -34.76 11.89 16.67
CA VAL A 12 -34.51 10.90 15.64
C VAL A 12 -33.10 11.02 15.08
N PHE A 13 -32.60 12.25 14.86
CA PHE A 13 -31.24 12.50 14.39
C PHE A 13 -30.17 12.02 15.40
N VAL A 14 -30.35 12.33 16.68
CA VAL A 14 -29.42 11.89 17.75
C VAL A 14 -29.42 10.35 17.89
N VAL A 15 -30.60 9.72 17.86
CA VAL A 15 -30.69 8.25 17.86
C VAL A 15 -30.02 7.64 16.63
N GLY A 16 -30.24 8.24 15.46
CA GLY A 16 -29.56 7.82 14.22
C GLY A 16 -28.03 7.88 14.32
N LEU A 17 -27.49 8.98 14.86
CA LEU A 17 -26.06 9.13 15.10
C LEU A 17 -25.54 8.09 16.10
N PHE A 18 -26.28 7.84 17.17
CA PHE A 18 -25.91 6.84 18.18
C PHE A 18 -25.90 5.43 17.60
N VAL A 19 -26.90 5.06 16.80
CA VAL A 19 -26.99 3.77 16.10
C VAL A 19 -25.81 3.60 15.14
N VAL A 20 -25.48 4.63 14.34
CA VAL A 20 -24.34 4.60 13.43
C VAL A 20 -23.01 4.45 14.19
N TYR A 21 -22.85 5.19 15.29
CA TYR A 21 -21.67 5.07 16.16
C TYR A 21 -21.57 3.67 16.77
N TRP A 22 -22.68 3.14 17.30
CA TRP A 22 -22.75 1.81 17.88
C TRP A 22 -22.43 0.71 16.88
N LEU A 23 -23.00 0.79 15.68
CA LEU A 23 -22.71 -0.14 14.56
C LEU A 23 -21.24 -0.09 14.14
N LYS A 24 -20.65 1.12 14.01
CA LYS A 24 -19.21 1.27 13.76
C LYS A 24 -18.37 0.63 14.85
N LYS A 25 -18.65 0.92 16.12
CA LYS A 25 -17.92 0.37 17.27
C LYS A 25 -17.97 -1.16 17.30
N HIS A 26 -19.14 -1.76 17.09
CA HIS A 26 -19.30 -3.22 17.06
C HIS A 26 -18.62 -3.85 15.82
N ARG A 27 -18.65 -3.19 14.67
CA ARG A 27 -17.94 -3.65 13.47
C ARG A 27 -16.43 -3.66 13.69
N HIS A 28 -15.87 -2.61 14.27
CA HIS A 28 -14.45 -2.55 14.64
C HIS A 28 -14.06 -3.61 15.68
N ALA A 29 -14.91 -3.84 16.70
CA ALA A 29 -14.65 -4.86 17.71
C ALA A 29 -14.56 -6.27 17.07
N ARG A 30 -15.50 -6.62 16.20
CA ARG A 30 -15.49 -7.92 15.49
C ARG A 30 -14.27 -8.08 14.60
N HIS A 31 -13.87 -7.03 13.88
CA HIS A 31 -12.66 -7.04 13.04
C HIS A 31 -11.40 -7.25 13.86
N ASN A 32 -11.28 -6.52 14.97
CA ASN A 32 -10.15 -6.67 15.89
C ASN A 32 -10.07 -8.08 16.48
N GLN A 33 -11.21 -8.71 16.78
CA GLN A 33 -11.24 -10.10 17.25
C GLN A 33 -10.76 -11.09 16.19
N ALA A 34 -11.18 -10.91 14.93
CA ALA A 34 -10.76 -11.75 13.83
C ALA A 34 -9.25 -11.61 13.56
N LEU A 35 -8.73 -10.39 13.50
CA LEU A 35 -7.31 -10.13 13.35
C LEU A 35 -6.50 -10.65 14.53
N ALA A 36 -6.96 -10.42 15.77
CA ALA A 36 -6.32 -10.94 16.98
C ALA A 36 -6.23 -12.48 16.98
N ALA A 37 -7.27 -13.16 16.50
CA ALA A 37 -7.28 -14.62 16.37
C ALA A 37 -6.25 -15.11 15.34
N GLN A 38 -6.12 -14.44 14.20
CA GLN A 38 -5.11 -14.76 13.20
C GLN A 38 -3.68 -14.53 13.74
N LEU A 39 -3.46 -13.43 14.44
CA LEU A 39 -2.15 -13.07 14.98
C LEU A 39 -1.71 -13.96 16.15
N LYS A 40 -2.58 -14.83 16.72
CA LYS A 40 -2.18 -15.80 17.76
C LYS A 40 -1.01 -16.69 17.32
N ARG A 41 -0.90 -16.99 16.03
CA ARG A 41 0.19 -17.79 15.46
C ARG A 41 1.52 -17.02 15.32
N TYR A 42 1.51 -15.71 15.56
CA TYR A 42 2.63 -14.79 15.36
C TYR A 42 2.82 -13.93 16.62
N PRO A 43 3.37 -14.49 17.72
CA PRO A 43 3.35 -13.84 19.05
C PRO A 43 4.03 -12.48 19.07
N SER A 44 5.19 -12.31 18.43
CA SER A 44 5.89 -11.01 18.35
C SER A 44 5.05 -9.96 17.60
N VAL A 45 4.44 -10.35 16.46
CA VAL A 45 3.55 -9.45 15.70
C VAL A 45 2.31 -9.09 16.51
N ARG A 46 1.71 -10.08 17.20
CA ARG A 46 0.56 -9.83 18.07
C ARG A 46 0.89 -8.89 19.23
N LYS A 47 2.03 -9.07 19.89
CA LYS A 47 2.50 -8.19 20.97
C LYS A 47 2.67 -6.75 20.47
N ALA A 48 3.34 -6.55 19.35
CA ALA A 48 3.55 -5.26 18.73
C ALA A 48 2.23 -4.61 18.24
N TRP A 49 1.29 -5.42 17.72
CA TRP A 49 -0.03 -4.94 17.33
C TRP A 49 -0.86 -4.47 18.54
N LEU A 50 -0.84 -5.18 19.65
CA LEU A 50 -1.51 -4.76 20.88
C LEU A 50 -0.89 -3.48 21.45
N ALA A 51 0.44 -3.35 21.41
CA ALA A 51 1.15 -2.15 21.84
C ALA A 51 0.79 -0.92 20.98
N ALA A 52 0.70 -1.08 19.64
CA ALA A 52 0.22 -0.05 18.74
C ALA A 52 -1.25 0.30 18.97
N GLY A 53 -2.07 -0.66 19.39
CA GLY A 53 -3.50 -0.50 19.62
C GLY A 53 -3.87 0.46 20.75
N ALA A 54 -2.97 0.73 21.67
CA ALA A 54 -3.14 1.76 22.70
C ALA A 54 -3.07 3.19 22.13
N LYS A 55 -2.48 3.34 20.92
CA LYS A 55 -2.30 4.60 20.19
C LYS A 55 -3.15 4.67 18.90
N ARG A 56 -4.27 3.95 18.82
CA ARG A 56 -4.99 3.57 17.61
C ARG A 56 -5.16 4.70 16.59
N GLU A 57 -4.47 4.54 15.48
CA GLU A 57 -4.97 4.90 14.17
C GLU A 57 -5.94 3.81 13.71
N ALA A 58 -7.04 4.18 13.05
CA ALA A 58 -8.11 3.26 12.70
C ALA A 58 -7.60 2.07 11.88
N VAL A 59 -8.18 0.91 12.13
CA VAL A 59 -8.02 -0.27 11.25
C VAL A 59 -8.57 0.08 9.88
N LEU A 60 -7.71 0.08 8.88
CA LEU A 60 -8.02 0.58 7.54
C LEU A 60 -8.43 -0.58 6.64
N LEU A 61 -9.69 -0.59 6.26
CA LEU A 61 -10.19 -1.51 5.25
C LEU A 61 -9.66 -1.09 3.88
N VAL A 62 -9.03 -2.00 3.15
CA VAL A 62 -8.59 -1.74 1.78
C VAL A 62 -9.80 -1.86 0.84
N PRO A 63 -10.15 -0.81 0.08
CA PRO A 63 -11.26 -0.86 -0.87
C PRO A 63 -11.03 -1.96 -1.92
N GLY A 64 -12.11 -2.56 -2.40
CA GLY A 64 -12.07 -3.61 -3.43
C GLY A 64 -11.63 -5.00 -2.93
N LEU A 65 -11.20 -5.14 -1.67
CA LEU A 65 -10.86 -6.44 -1.08
C LEU A 65 -12.07 -7.19 -0.53
N LYS A 66 -13.15 -6.50 -0.17
CA LYS A 66 -14.45 -7.10 0.13
C LYS A 66 -15.36 -6.96 -1.06
N LYS A 67 -16.22 -7.97 -1.31
CA LYS A 67 -17.31 -7.87 -2.29
C LYS A 67 -17.88 -6.47 -2.26
N ALA A 68 -17.84 -5.77 -3.40
CA ALA A 68 -18.58 -4.54 -3.56
C ALA A 68 -20.03 -4.79 -3.16
N THR A 69 -20.46 -4.17 -2.08
CA THR A 69 -21.88 -4.19 -1.71
C THR A 69 -22.61 -3.35 -2.73
N ALA A 70 -23.46 -4.01 -3.49
CA ALA A 70 -24.49 -3.49 -4.37
C ALA A 70 -24.01 -2.60 -5.55
N ALA A 71 -24.03 -3.24 -6.71
CA ALA A 71 -24.00 -2.61 -8.02
C ALA A 71 -25.11 -1.57 -8.18
N VAL A 72 -24.75 -0.41 -8.69
CA VAL A 72 -25.68 0.42 -9.44
C VAL A 72 -25.52 0.04 -10.91
N ALA A 73 -26.54 -0.60 -11.45
CA ALA A 73 -26.60 -0.96 -12.85
C ALA A 73 -26.66 0.29 -13.71
N THR A 74 -25.73 0.43 -14.65
CA THR A 74 -25.91 1.33 -15.79
C THR A 74 -25.57 0.58 -17.07
N THR A 75 -26.49 0.76 -18.02
CA THR A 75 -26.67 0.12 -19.30
C THR A 75 -25.43 0.12 -20.21
N ALA A 76 -25.26 -1.01 -20.89
CA ALA A 76 -24.23 -1.29 -21.88
C ALA A 76 -24.33 -0.39 -23.12
N THR A 77 -23.21 0.18 -23.53
CA THR A 77 -22.69 0.26 -24.90
C THR A 77 -21.47 1.17 -24.95
N ALA A 78 -20.27 0.60 -24.98
CA ALA A 78 -19.08 1.33 -25.38
C ALA A 78 -17.91 0.37 -25.68
N LYS A 79 -17.08 0.75 -26.65
CA LYS A 79 -15.94 0.02 -27.22
C LYS A 79 -14.95 -0.52 -26.18
N ALA A 80 -14.18 -1.56 -26.53
CA ALA A 80 -13.32 -2.35 -25.65
C ALA A 80 -12.39 -1.53 -24.70
N GLU A 81 -11.94 -0.34 -25.09
CA GLU A 81 -11.14 0.56 -24.24
C GLU A 81 -11.96 1.15 -23.08
N THR A 82 -13.23 1.40 -23.28
CA THR A 82 -14.13 1.93 -22.26
C THR A 82 -14.50 0.90 -21.20
N ARG A 83 -14.42 -0.40 -21.49
CA ARG A 83 -14.59 -1.48 -20.49
C ARG A 83 -13.50 -1.49 -19.44
N LEU A 84 -12.27 -1.10 -19.78
CA LEU A 84 -11.13 -1.03 -18.85
C LEU A 84 -11.35 0.00 -17.73
N TYR A 85 -12.23 0.99 -17.94
CA TYR A 85 -12.49 2.07 -16.99
C TYR A 85 -13.80 1.93 -16.24
N LYS A 86 -14.90 1.66 -16.95
CA LYS A 86 -16.27 1.78 -16.43
C LYS A 86 -16.63 0.91 -15.23
N HIS A 87 -15.79 -0.10 -14.93
CA HIS A 87 -16.05 -1.04 -13.83
C HIS A 87 -14.81 -1.29 -12.99
N ALA A 88 -13.80 -0.43 -13.07
CA ALA A 88 -12.58 -0.58 -12.28
C ALA A 88 -12.85 -0.45 -10.78
N ASP A 89 -13.81 0.37 -10.39
CA ASP A 89 -14.32 0.52 -9.02
C ASP A 89 -15.10 -0.71 -8.52
N GLN A 90 -15.66 -1.51 -9.43
CA GLN A 90 -16.40 -2.74 -9.15
C GLN A 90 -15.53 -4.01 -9.30
N CYS A 91 -14.28 -3.86 -9.69
CA CYS A 91 -13.39 -4.99 -9.93
C CYS A 91 -13.14 -5.79 -8.65
N GLN A 92 -13.54 -7.05 -8.64
CA GLN A 92 -13.31 -7.97 -7.53
C GLN A 92 -11.91 -8.61 -7.55
N ALA A 93 -11.17 -8.42 -8.64
CA ALA A 93 -9.85 -9.02 -8.85
C ALA A 93 -8.70 -8.07 -8.50
N MET A 94 -8.97 -6.92 -7.87
CA MET A 94 -7.93 -6.01 -7.41
C MET A 94 -7.11 -6.63 -6.30
N THR A 95 -5.79 -6.60 -6.49
CA THR A 95 -4.79 -7.14 -5.56
C THR A 95 -3.93 -6.00 -5.07
N PRO A 96 -3.92 -5.71 -3.75
CA PRO A 96 -3.13 -4.63 -3.17
C PRO A 96 -1.63 -4.95 -3.26
N GLN A 97 -0.81 -3.93 -3.53
CA GLN A 97 0.61 -4.09 -3.78
C GLN A 97 1.47 -3.05 -3.04
N GLY A 98 1.22 -1.78 -3.27
CA GLY A 98 2.00 -0.70 -2.72
C GLY A 98 1.30 0.02 -1.58
N LEU A 99 2.09 0.52 -0.63
CA LEU A 99 1.64 1.32 0.51
C LEU A 99 2.58 2.51 0.70
N ALA A 100 2.02 3.71 0.81
CA ALA A 100 2.73 4.88 1.32
C ALA A 100 1.92 5.58 2.41
N VAL A 101 2.62 6.26 3.31
CA VAL A 101 2.03 6.94 4.47
C VAL A 101 2.44 8.40 4.45
N SER A 102 1.45 9.31 4.46
CA SER A 102 1.65 10.74 4.73
C SER A 102 1.15 11.09 6.14
N GLU A 103 1.07 12.36 6.45
CA GLU A 103 0.48 12.82 7.71
C GLU A 103 -1.02 12.53 7.75
N ASP A 104 -1.74 12.87 6.68
CA ASP A 104 -3.20 12.80 6.60
C ASP A 104 -3.72 11.60 5.84
N TYR A 105 -2.90 10.96 4.98
CA TYR A 105 -3.36 9.96 4.05
C TYR A 105 -2.54 8.67 4.09
N LEU A 106 -3.21 7.58 3.77
CA LEU A 106 -2.60 6.35 3.26
C LEU A 106 -2.89 6.24 1.77
N PHE A 107 -1.87 5.87 1.02
CA PHE A 107 -1.96 5.56 -0.40
C PHE A 107 -1.73 4.07 -0.59
N LEU A 108 -2.69 3.40 -1.24
CA LEU A 108 -2.57 1.99 -1.58
C LEU A 108 -2.72 1.80 -3.07
N SER A 109 -1.78 1.12 -3.69
CA SER A 109 -1.91 0.69 -5.08
C SER A 109 -2.48 -0.72 -5.17
N ALA A 110 -3.19 -0.99 -6.25
CA ALA A 110 -3.67 -2.32 -6.60
C ALA A 110 -3.67 -2.53 -8.11
N TYR A 111 -3.46 -3.77 -8.53
CA TYR A 111 -3.61 -4.18 -9.92
C TYR A 111 -4.72 -5.22 -10.05
N CYS A 112 -5.34 -5.30 -11.21
CA CYS A 112 -6.31 -6.34 -11.53
C CYS A 112 -5.57 -7.65 -11.87
N SER A 113 -5.73 -8.71 -11.04
CA SER A 113 -5.07 -10.00 -11.26
C SER A 113 -5.52 -10.71 -12.53
N GLN A 114 -6.68 -10.36 -13.07
CA GLN A 114 -7.21 -10.84 -14.35
C GLN A 114 -6.74 -9.99 -15.54
N GLN A 115 -6.01 -8.89 -15.28
CA GLN A 115 -5.54 -7.98 -16.33
C GLN A 115 -6.66 -7.35 -17.20
N GLU A 116 -7.87 -7.24 -16.66
CA GLU A 116 -9.03 -6.68 -17.35
C GLU A 116 -9.19 -5.17 -17.12
N HIS A 117 -8.67 -4.65 -16.00
CA HIS A 117 -8.82 -3.26 -15.59
C HIS A 117 -7.49 -2.58 -15.40
N HIS A 118 -7.47 -1.26 -15.52
CA HIS A 118 -6.33 -0.44 -15.15
C HIS A 118 -6.00 -0.60 -13.68
N SER A 119 -4.71 -0.45 -13.34
CA SER A 119 -4.28 -0.41 -11.96
C SER A 119 -4.83 0.84 -11.28
N GLN A 120 -5.03 0.77 -9.98
CA GLN A 120 -5.67 1.82 -9.19
C GLN A 120 -4.78 2.26 -8.03
N LEU A 121 -4.99 3.49 -7.60
CA LEU A 121 -4.48 4.04 -6.37
C LEU A 121 -5.66 4.47 -5.51
N TYR A 122 -5.70 4.00 -4.26
CA TYR A 122 -6.70 4.38 -3.28
C TYR A 122 -6.10 5.39 -2.31
N ILE A 123 -6.83 6.49 -2.08
CA ILE A 123 -6.49 7.51 -1.10
C ILE A 123 -7.43 7.32 0.09
N ILE A 124 -6.85 7.10 1.26
CA ILE A 124 -7.56 6.79 2.50
C ILE A 124 -7.16 7.83 3.54
N GLU A 125 -8.14 8.42 4.20
CA GLU A 125 -7.91 9.32 5.33
C GLU A 125 -7.32 8.52 6.50
N ARG A 126 -6.14 8.91 6.96
CA ARG A 126 -5.35 8.14 7.91
C ARG A 126 -6.03 8.01 9.27
N THR A 127 -6.64 9.08 9.76
CA THR A 127 -7.25 9.13 11.10
C THR A 127 -8.55 8.34 11.21
N SER A 128 -9.37 8.35 10.15
CA SER A 128 -10.70 7.71 10.16
C SER A 128 -10.72 6.36 9.43
N GLY A 129 -9.73 6.08 8.60
CA GLY A 129 -9.73 4.94 7.68
C GLY A 129 -10.77 5.05 6.57
N ARG A 130 -11.29 6.26 6.32
CA ARG A 130 -12.29 6.50 5.29
C ARG A 130 -11.62 6.52 3.92
N HIS A 131 -12.13 5.71 2.99
CA HIS A 131 -11.77 5.82 1.59
C HIS A 131 -12.28 7.16 1.05
N LEU A 132 -11.38 7.98 0.53
CA LEU A 132 -11.68 9.30 -0.01
C LEU A 132 -11.86 9.24 -1.52
N LYS A 133 -10.91 8.57 -2.21
CA LYS A 133 -10.82 8.62 -3.66
C LYS A 133 -10.15 7.37 -4.23
N THR A 134 -10.58 6.99 -5.41
CA THR A 134 -9.89 6.02 -6.29
C THR A 134 -9.38 6.77 -7.51
N VAL A 135 -8.08 6.64 -7.77
CA VAL A 135 -7.40 7.23 -8.93
C VAL A 135 -7.05 6.12 -9.91
N VAL A 136 -7.36 6.29 -11.18
CA VAL A 136 -7.05 5.31 -12.23
C VAL A 136 -5.67 5.59 -12.80
N LEU A 137 -4.79 4.62 -12.72
CA LEU A 137 -3.41 4.72 -13.20
C LEU A 137 -3.32 4.35 -14.69
N PRO A 138 -2.34 4.90 -15.44
CA PRO A 138 -2.12 4.54 -16.82
C PRO A 138 -1.78 3.05 -17.00
N LYS A 139 -2.49 2.35 -17.87
CA LYS A 139 -2.26 0.94 -18.18
C LYS A 139 -2.52 0.00 -16.98
N ARG A 140 -1.77 -1.09 -16.91
CA ARG A 140 -1.92 -2.18 -15.92
C ARG A 140 -0.58 -2.52 -15.26
N PRO A 141 0.20 -1.54 -14.76
CA PRO A 141 1.43 -1.81 -14.05
C PRO A 141 1.13 -2.56 -12.75
N HIS A 142 2.05 -3.38 -12.28
CA HIS A 142 1.91 -4.10 -11.02
C HIS A 142 1.91 -3.16 -9.81
N VAL A 143 2.60 -2.04 -9.90
CA VAL A 143 2.72 -0.98 -8.87
C VAL A 143 3.07 -1.54 -7.49
N GLY A 144 4.12 -2.37 -7.44
CA GLY A 144 4.55 -3.10 -6.23
C GLY A 144 5.18 -2.23 -5.14
N GLY A 145 5.34 -0.92 -5.37
CA GLY A 145 5.91 -0.04 -4.35
C GLY A 145 5.46 1.40 -4.49
N LEU A 146 5.17 2.03 -3.35
CA LEU A 146 4.85 3.45 -3.19
C LEU A 146 5.77 4.10 -2.18
N VAL A 147 6.10 5.38 -2.42
CA VAL A 147 6.78 6.26 -1.45
C VAL A 147 6.17 7.65 -1.54
N PHE A 148 5.78 8.22 -0.43
CA PHE A 148 5.37 9.61 -0.34
C PHE A 148 6.54 10.47 0.15
N ASP A 149 6.99 11.38 -0.72
CA ASP A 149 7.98 12.39 -0.35
C ASP A 149 7.28 13.60 0.26
N ARG A 150 7.49 13.81 1.55
CA ARG A 150 6.85 14.89 2.30
C ARG A 150 7.40 16.26 1.96
N ALA A 151 8.66 16.33 1.62
CA ALA A 151 9.30 17.64 1.33
C ALA A 151 8.72 18.25 0.05
N THR A 152 8.48 17.44 -0.95
CA THR A 152 7.95 17.88 -2.25
C THR A 152 6.45 17.63 -2.42
N GLN A 153 5.79 16.95 -1.46
CA GLN A 153 4.38 16.52 -1.53
C GLN A 153 4.08 15.68 -2.77
N VAL A 154 4.97 14.74 -3.08
CA VAL A 154 4.90 13.90 -4.28
C VAL A 154 4.83 12.43 -3.90
N LEU A 155 3.94 11.70 -4.56
CA LEU A 155 3.86 10.25 -4.49
C LEU A 155 4.67 9.63 -5.63
N TRP A 156 5.67 8.83 -5.28
CA TRP A 156 6.45 8.00 -6.18
C TRP A 156 5.86 6.59 -6.24
N LEU A 157 5.82 6.00 -7.44
CA LEU A 157 5.28 4.66 -7.64
C LEU A 157 6.09 3.87 -8.67
N THR A 158 6.20 2.56 -8.46
CA THR A 158 6.80 1.67 -9.45
C THR A 158 5.88 1.51 -10.65
N ILE A 159 6.46 1.50 -11.85
CA ILE A 159 5.74 1.21 -13.10
C ILE A 159 6.48 0.16 -13.91
N THR A 160 5.79 -0.45 -14.85
CA THR A 160 6.40 -1.46 -15.74
C THR A 160 7.47 -0.84 -16.62
N GLY A 161 8.66 -1.43 -16.58
CA GLY A 161 9.77 -1.10 -17.45
C GLY A 161 10.14 -2.27 -18.39
N LYS A 162 10.73 -1.96 -19.53
CA LYS A 162 11.26 -2.98 -20.45
C LYS A 162 12.75 -3.21 -20.16
N GLY A 163 13.06 -4.21 -19.30
CA GLY A 163 14.44 -4.58 -18.97
C GLY A 163 15.19 -3.59 -18.07
N MET A 164 14.50 -2.59 -17.51
CA MET A 164 15.04 -1.59 -16.59
C MET A 164 13.99 -1.18 -15.57
N GLY A 165 14.42 -0.91 -14.33
CA GLY A 165 13.56 -0.37 -13.31
C GLY A 165 13.01 1.00 -13.73
N ARG A 166 11.74 1.26 -13.46
CA ARG A 166 11.09 2.55 -13.74
C ARG A 166 10.17 2.95 -12.60
N VAL A 167 10.17 4.23 -12.32
CA VAL A 167 9.26 4.87 -11.37
C VAL A 167 8.60 6.07 -12.02
N ALA A 168 7.41 6.37 -11.56
CA ALA A 168 6.67 7.59 -11.93
C ALA A 168 6.35 8.39 -10.68
N CYS A 169 5.97 9.63 -10.84
CA CYS A 169 5.49 10.44 -9.74
C CYS A 169 4.26 11.26 -10.10
N VAL A 170 3.49 11.60 -9.05
CA VAL A 170 2.31 12.46 -9.12
C VAL A 170 2.28 13.32 -7.87
N SER A 171 1.97 14.63 -8.00
CA SER A 171 1.83 15.51 -6.84
C SER A 171 0.57 15.15 -6.02
N LEU A 172 0.62 15.43 -4.72
CA LEU A 172 -0.54 15.27 -3.85
C LEU A 172 -1.73 16.09 -4.33
N GLN A 173 -1.49 17.32 -4.76
CA GLN A 173 -2.54 18.18 -5.31
C GLN A 173 -3.23 17.52 -6.49
N THR A 174 -2.48 17.07 -7.49
CA THR A 174 -3.03 16.37 -8.67
C THR A 174 -3.83 15.12 -8.26
N LEU A 175 -3.35 14.36 -7.26
CA LEU A 175 -4.07 13.20 -6.74
C LEU A 175 -5.40 13.56 -6.08
N LEU A 176 -5.45 14.65 -5.32
CA LEU A 176 -6.67 15.10 -4.63
C LEU A 176 -7.69 15.74 -5.59
N GLU A 177 -7.23 16.38 -6.64
CA GLU A 177 -8.07 17.00 -7.68
C GLU A 177 -8.51 15.99 -8.75
N ASP A 178 -7.91 14.80 -8.82
CA ASP A 178 -8.16 13.79 -9.84
C ASP A 178 -9.63 13.41 -10.00
N ASP A 179 -10.08 13.29 -11.22
CA ASP A 179 -11.42 12.83 -11.62
C ASP A 179 -11.37 11.64 -12.60
N SER A 180 -10.24 10.96 -12.67
CA SER A 180 -9.95 9.86 -13.62
C SER A 180 -11.01 8.76 -13.64
N LEU A 181 -11.63 8.48 -12.48
CA LEU A 181 -12.70 7.50 -12.38
C LEU A 181 -13.99 7.98 -13.08
N ALA A 182 -14.32 9.26 -12.97
CA ALA A 182 -15.51 9.85 -13.59
C ALA A 182 -15.32 10.09 -15.08
N THR A 183 -14.16 10.61 -15.49
CA THR A 183 -13.83 10.97 -16.87
C THR A 183 -13.41 9.78 -17.72
N SER A 184 -13.08 8.64 -17.10
CA SER A 184 -12.50 7.47 -17.76
C SER A 184 -11.16 7.79 -18.47
N GLN A 185 -10.42 8.77 -17.96
CA GLN A 185 -9.06 9.11 -18.39
C GLN A 185 -8.08 8.84 -17.26
N PRO A 186 -7.01 8.04 -17.46
CA PRO A 186 -6.04 7.81 -16.41
C PRO A 186 -5.33 9.09 -16.04
N ILE A 187 -4.94 9.19 -14.76
CA ILE A 187 -4.12 10.30 -14.31
C ILE A 187 -2.81 10.40 -15.11
N ALA A 188 -2.37 11.61 -15.39
CA ALA A 188 -1.07 11.82 -16.02
C ALA A 188 0.05 11.76 -14.98
N TYR A 189 1.13 11.04 -15.30
CA TYR A 189 2.34 11.12 -14.47
C TYR A 189 3.06 12.44 -14.73
N GLN A 190 3.46 13.11 -13.67
CA GLN A 190 4.24 14.36 -13.76
C GLN A 190 5.63 14.07 -14.34
N GLN A 191 6.25 12.98 -13.92
CA GLN A 191 7.54 12.55 -14.43
C GLN A 191 7.66 11.03 -14.40
N VAL A 192 8.45 10.47 -15.34
CA VAL A 192 8.86 9.07 -15.37
C VAL A 192 10.37 9.00 -15.37
N ILE A 193 10.96 8.12 -14.56
CA ILE A 193 12.40 8.00 -14.37
C ILE A 193 12.83 6.56 -14.55
N GLU A 194 13.95 6.36 -15.23
CA GLU A 194 14.60 5.08 -15.39
C GLU A 194 15.67 4.88 -14.31
N LEU A 195 15.61 3.73 -13.63
CA LEU A 195 16.53 3.34 -12.56
C LEU A 195 17.58 2.38 -13.12
N ALA A 196 18.78 2.90 -13.42
CA ALA A 196 19.88 2.07 -13.90
C ALA A 196 20.33 1.05 -12.82
N GLY A 197 20.85 -0.10 -13.26
CA GLY A 197 21.42 -1.10 -12.37
C GLY A 197 20.42 -2.09 -11.76
N ILE A 198 19.11 -1.97 -12.04
CA ILE A 198 18.08 -2.96 -11.76
C ILE A 198 17.25 -3.22 -13.02
N THR A 199 16.83 -4.46 -13.21
CA THR A 199 16.08 -4.88 -14.41
C THR A 199 14.60 -4.51 -14.36
N HIS A 200 14.06 -4.35 -13.17
CA HIS A 200 12.69 -3.93 -12.88
C HIS A 200 12.60 -3.39 -11.46
N SER A 201 11.61 -2.55 -11.19
CA SER A 201 11.29 -2.04 -9.86
C SER A 201 10.09 -2.79 -9.30
N SER A 202 10.32 -3.65 -8.30
CA SER A 202 9.25 -4.42 -7.66
C SER A 202 8.68 -3.74 -6.43
N TYR A 203 9.49 -2.94 -5.74
CA TYR A 203 9.11 -2.22 -4.53
C TYR A 203 9.89 -0.91 -4.40
N LEU A 204 9.35 0.00 -3.59
CA LEU A 204 9.97 1.28 -3.23
C LEU A 204 10.01 1.46 -1.72
N ALA A 205 11.03 2.19 -1.28
CA ALA A 205 11.17 2.74 0.05
C ALA A 205 11.89 4.10 -0.02
N ALA A 206 11.85 4.87 1.05
CA ALA A 206 12.68 6.05 1.23
C ALA A 206 13.71 5.81 2.34
N ASP A 207 14.91 6.33 2.17
CA ASP A 207 15.95 6.34 3.19
C ASP A 207 16.78 7.61 3.08
N SER A 208 16.73 8.45 4.12
CA SER A 208 17.61 9.63 4.25
C SER A 208 17.64 10.53 3.00
N GLY A 209 16.48 10.81 2.41
CA GLY A 209 16.36 11.64 1.19
C GLY A 209 16.74 10.90 -0.10
N GLU A 210 16.87 9.59 -0.07
CA GLU A 210 17.08 8.73 -1.24
C GLU A 210 15.84 7.89 -1.54
N LEU A 211 15.62 7.61 -2.82
CA LEU A 211 14.66 6.63 -3.28
C LEU A 211 15.34 5.26 -3.33
N VAL A 212 14.76 4.28 -2.67
CA VAL A 212 15.28 2.91 -2.65
C VAL A 212 14.35 2.00 -3.43
N SER A 213 14.88 1.30 -4.41
CA SER A 213 14.12 0.33 -5.20
C SER A 213 14.86 -1.00 -5.29
N GLY A 214 14.10 -2.08 -5.46
CA GLY A 214 14.69 -3.38 -5.62
C GLY A 214 13.91 -4.32 -6.51
N THR A 215 14.51 -5.48 -6.76
CA THR A 215 13.98 -6.50 -7.65
C THR A 215 13.46 -7.68 -6.85
N PHE A 216 12.22 -8.09 -7.14
CA PHE A 216 11.73 -9.39 -6.69
C PHE A 216 12.37 -10.50 -7.54
N ALA A 217 12.85 -11.54 -6.90
CA ALA A 217 13.45 -12.69 -7.56
C ALA A 217 13.02 -14.00 -6.90
N LEU A 218 12.62 -14.99 -7.68
CA LEU A 218 12.31 -16.33 -7.18
C LEU A 218 13.56 -17.19 -6.99
N LYS A 219 14.59 -16.95 -7.81
CA LYS A 219 15.87 -17.67 -7.82
C LYS A 219 17.02 -16.65 -7.83
N ASN A 220 18.19 -17.07 -7.39
CA ASN A 220 19.47 -16.32 -7.46
C ASN A 220 19.53 -15.00 -6.65
N GLY A 221 18.49 -14.69 -5.85
CA GLY A 221 18.41 -13.43 -5.12
C GLY A 221 18.07 -12.22 -5.99
N GLY A 222 17.99 -11.06 -5.37
CA GLY A 222 17.67 -9.80 -6.00
C GLY A 222 18.68 -8.71 -5.65
N VAL A 223 18.35 -7.50 -5.98
CA VAL A 223 19.12 -6.29 -5.70
C VAL A 223 18.24 -5.26 -5.02
N VAL A 224 18.78 -4.58 -4.03
CA VAL A 224 18.27 -3.32 -3.48
C VAL A 224 19.23 -2.21 -3.84
N ALA A 225 18.74 -1.12 -4.43
CA ALA A 225 19.56 -0.02 -4.87
C ALA A 225 19.01 1.32 -4.39
N ASN A 226 19.90 2.18 -3.88
CA ASN A 226 19.58 3.53 -3.45
C ASN A 226 19.90 4.51 -4.58
N TYR A 227 18.99 5.41 -4.86
CA TYR A 227 19.10 6.44 -5.89
C TYR A 227 18.93 7.82 -5.28
N PRO A 228 19.62 8.85 -5.80
CA PRO A 228 19.29 10.22 -5.40
C PRO A 228 17.81 10.48 -5.69
N LEU A 229 17.13 11.16 -4.76
CA LEU A 229 15.76 11.58 -5.00
C LEU A 229 15.75 12.55 -6.21
N PRO A 230 14.98 12.25 -7.26
CA PRO A 230 15.01 13.07 -8.46
C PRO A 230 14.47 14.48 -8.21
N VAL A 231 15.11 15.48 -8.75
CA VAL A 231 14.57 16.82 -8.80
C VAL A 231 13.47 16.88 -9.85
N LEU A 232 12.30 17.32 -9.46
CA LEU A 232 11.19 17.52 -10.39
C LEU A 232 11.50 18.71 -11.29
N SER A 233 11.39 18.50 -12.58
CA SER A 233 11.56 19.59 -13.57
C SER A 233 10.21 20.03 -14.10
N ASP A 234 9.94 21.32 -14.13
CA ASP A 234 8.75 21.92 -14.76
C ASP A 234 8.77 21.82 -16.29
N SER A 235 9.92 21.46 -16.85
CA SER A 235 10.05 21.33 -18.30
C SER A 235 9.47 19.99 -18.77
N GLY A 236 8.41 20.03 -19.54
CA GLY A 236 7.77 18.87 -20.19
C GLY A 236 8.69 18.09 -21.13
N ARG A 237 9.81 17.59 -20.61
CA ARG A 237 10.78 16.80 -21.37
C ARG A 237 10.19 15.46 -21.76
N LYS A 238 10.17 15.18 -23.06
CA LYS A 238 9.71 13.91 -23.65
C LYS A 238 10.56 12.68 -23.26
N ALA A 239 11.79 12.85 -22.81
CA ALA A 239 12.69 11.76 -22.44
C ALA A 239 12.66 11.49 -20.94
N SER A 240 12.49 10.23 -20.55
CA SER A 240 12.61 9.81 -19.14
C SER A 240 14.08 9.92 -18.72
N PRO A 241 14.44 10.73 -17.71
CA PRO A 241 15.80 10.80 -17.22
C PRO A 241 16.20 9.44 -16.61
N ARG A 242 17.47 9.09 -16.81
CA ARG A 242 18.05 7.87 -16.25
C ARG A 242 18.97 8.24 -15.09
N ILE A 243 18.72 7.65 -13.91
CA ILE A 243 19.56 7.87 -12.73
C ILE A 243 20.32 6.61 -12.37
N LYS A 244 21.56 6.80 -11.86
CA LYS A 244 22.43 5.72 -11.42
C LYS A 244 22.31 5.54 -9.91
N PRO A 245 22.41 4.30 -9.40
CA PRO A 245 22.38 4.07 -7.97
C PRO A 245 23.68 4.56 -7.31
N ARG A 246 23.57 5.12 -6.09
CA ARG A 246 24.67 5.46 -5.22
C ARG A 246 25.17 4.25 -4.41
N LYS A 247 24.24 3.37 -4.05
CA LYS A 247 24.54 2.15 -3.26
C LYS A 247 23.75 0.98 -3.83
N ARG A 248 24.34 -0.20 -3.83
CA ARG A 248 23.67 -1.45 -4.20
C ARG A 248 23.96 -2.52 -3.15
N ARG A 249 22.92 -3.32 -2.87
CA ARG A 249 22.98 -4.46 -1.93
C ARG A 249 22.49 -5.71 -2.64
N VAL A 250 23.16 -6.83 -2.42
CA VAL A 250 22.66 -8.14 -2.86
C VAL A 250 21.67 -8.66 -1.83
N THR A 251 20.54 -9.19 -2.30
CA THR A 251 19.50 -9.71 -1.41
C THR A 251 19.23 -11.19 -1.64
N THR A 252 18.49 -11.78 -0.71
CA THR A 252 17.86 -13.09 -0.85
C THR A 252 16.73 -13.08 -1.88
N THR A 253 16.13 -14.24 -2.11
CA THR A 253 14.92 -14.40 -2.95
C THR A 253 13.66 -13.95 -2.23
N LYS A 254 12.61 -13.64 -3.00
CA LYS A 254 11.23 -13.38 -2.52
C LYS A 254 11.11 -12.14 -1.62
N VAL A 255 11.93 -11.14 -1.87
CA VAL A 255 11.84 -9.84 -1.19
C VAL A 255 10.71 -9.05 -1.82
N GLN A 256 9.75 -8.66 -1.01
CA GLN A 256 8.58 -7.87 -1.42
C GLN A 256 8.75 -6.40 -1.08
N SER A 257 9.48 -6.10 0.00
CA SER A 257 9.64 -4.72 0.43
C SER A 257 10.85 -4.56 1.34
N VAL A 258 11.35 -3.33 1.44
CA VAL A 258 12.29 -2.89 2.48
C VAL A 258 11.78 -1.62 3.14
N ALA A 259 12.19 -1.40 4.38
CA ALA A 259 11.94 -0.15 5.10
C ALA A 259 13.16 0.17 5.97
N PHE A 260 13.30 1.42 6.37
CA PHE A 260 14.48 1.89 7.10
C PHE A 260 14.08 2.57 8.40
N THR A 261 14.90 2.38 9.42
CA THR A 261 14.96 3.22 10.62
C THR A 261 16.29 3.97 10.63
N THR A 262 16.60 4.66 11.72
CA THR A 262 17.92 5.26 11.92
C THR A 262 19.02 4.21 11.98
N GLU A 263 18.73 3.02 12.53
CA GLU A 263 19.73 1.97 12.85
C GLU A 263 19.58 0.72 11.97
N TYR A 264 18.37 0.42 11.50
CA TYR A 264 18.06 -0.85 10.87
C TYR A 264 17.54 -0.70 9.45
N LEU A 265 17.83 -1.71 8.63
CA LEU A 265 17.15 -2.06 7.41
C LEU A 265 16.24 -3.25 7.71
N LEU A 266 14.94 -3.07 7.46
CA LEU A 266 13.91 -4.09 7.57
C LEU A 266 13.61 -4.64 6.18
N LEU A 267 13.55 -5.95 6.03
CA LEU A 267 13.30 -6.62 4.76
C LEU A 267 12.13 -7.58 4.91
N ALA A 268 11.05 -7.33 4.19
CA ALA A 268 9.91 -8.23 4.11
C ALA A 268 10.15 -9.29 3.04
N ARG A 269 10.08 -10.54 3.43
CA ARG A 269 10.23 -11.69 2.55
C ARG A 269 8.96 -12.52 2.56
N SER A 270 8.30 -12.61 1.42
CA SER A 270 7.01 -13.29 1.30
C SER A 270 6.83 -13.90 -0.09
N PHE A 271 6.18 -15.05 -0.16
CA PHE A 271 5.70 -15.64 -1.41
C PHE A 271 4.72 -16.79 -1.15
N GLY A 272 3.50 -16.64 -1.64
CA GLY A 272 2.47 -17.67 -1.56
C GLY A 272 1.95 -17.90 -0.13
N PRO A 273 1.33 -19.07 0.15
CA PRO A 273 0.59 -19.33 1.39
C PRO A 273 1.47 -19.65 2.61
N ARG A 274 2.78 -19.64 2.46
CA ARG A 274 3.71 -19.85 3.59
C ARG A 274 3.83 -18.58 4.41
N SER A 275 4.12 -18.70 5.72
CA SER A 275 4.42 -17.57 6.58
C SER A 275 5.49 -16.68 5.94
N ALA A 276 5.23 -15.39 5.94
CA ALA A 276 6.22 -14.39 5.58
C ALA A 276 7.24 -14.21 6.72
N GLU A 277 8.33 -13.54 6.44
CA GLU A 277 9.36 -13.21 7.41
C GLU A 277 9.74 -11.73 7.27
N LEU A 278 9.93 -11.07 8.40
CA LEU A 278 10.61 -9.78 8.49
C LEU A 278 12.05 -10.05 8.96
N TRP A 279 13.03 -9.67 8.16
CA TRP A 279 14.44 -9.77 8.50
C TRP A 279 14.99 -8.40 8.85
N VAL A 280 15.72 -8.33 9.94
CA VAL A 280 16.32 -7.09 10.45
C VAL A 280 17.83 -7.16 10.21
N PHE A 281 18.36 -6.11 9.61
CA PHE A 281 19.80 -5.94 9.36
C PHE A 281 20.28 -4.63 9.94
N SER A 282 21.58 -4.50 10.18
CA SER A 282 22.18 -3.17 10.35
C SER A 282 21.88 -2.33 9.10
N LYS A 283 21.61 -1.05 9.26
CA LYS A 283 21.32 -0.13 8.15
C LYS A 283 22.42 -0.13 7.07
N ASP A 284 23.68 -0.32 7.50
CA ASP A 284 24.83 -0.31 6.60
C ASP A 284 25.14 -1.64 5.93
N ALA A 285 24.39 -2.71 6.27
CA ALA A 285 24.61 -4.02 5.68
C ALA A 285 24.57 -3.95 4.15
N THR A 286 25.54 -4.60 3.49
CA THR A 286 25.66 -4.67 2.03
C THR A 286 25.12 -5.98 1.46
N VAL A 287 25.07 -7.02 2.30
CA VAL A 287 24.60 -8.37 1.94
C VAL A 287 23.38 -8.71 2.80
N LEU A 288 22.20 -8.81 2.18
CA LEU A 288 20.93 -9.01 2.85
C LEU A 288 20.46 -10.47 2.70
N THR A 289 21.20 -11.37 3.31
CA THR A 289 20.89 -12.82 3.30
C THR A 289 20.61 -13.33 4.71
N ARG A 290 20.07 -14.54 4.80
CA ARG A 290 19.69 -15.17 6.07
C ARG A 290 20.80 -15.18 7.11
N LYS A 291 22.06 -15.38 6.68
CA LYS A 291 23.21 -15.45 7.58
C LYS A 291 23.58 -14.11 8.21
N HIS A 292 23.25 -13.02 7.55
CA HIS A 292 23.60 -11.66 7.97
C HIS A 292 22.46 -10.95 8.71
N ALA A 293 21.28 -11.58 8.79
CA ALA A 293 20.15 -11.01 9.52
C ALA A 293 20.41 -11.06 11.03
N LEU A 294 20.33 -9.91 11.69
CA LEU A 294 20.41 -9.77 13.16
C LEU A 294 19.22 -10.46 13.84
N ARG A 295 18.06 -10.36 13.20
CA ARG A 295 16.81 -10.95 13.69
C ARG A 295 15.93 -11.35 12.54
N ARG A 296 15.10 -12.38 12.75
CA ARG A 296 14.07 -12.84 11.82
C ARG A 296 12.78 -13.08 12.59
N ILE A 297 11.73 -12.41 12.16
CA ILE A 297 10.43 -12.44 12.80
C ILE A 297 9.44 -13.07 11.81
N LYS A 298 8.69 -14.09 12.24
CA LYS A 298 7.63 -14.69 11.44
C LYS A 298 6.44 -13.76 11.36
N PHE A 299 5.89 -13.61 10.16
CA PHE A 299 4.72 -12.80 9.84
C PHE A 299 3.62 -13.64 9.18
N PRO A 300 2.36 -13.17 9.20
CA PRO A 300 1.31 -13.72 8.37
C PRO A 300 1.74 -13.77 6.90
N HIS A 301 1.21 -14.73 6.16
CA HIS A 301 1.51 -14.92 4.74
C HIS A 301 1.06 -13.72 3.88
N TYR A 302 1.61 -13.61 2.68
CA TYR A 302 1.28 -12.55 1.72
C TYR A 302 1.59 -11.13 2.22
N LEU A 303 2.59 -10.96 3.07
CA LEU A 303 3.12 -9.65 3.43
C LEU A 303 3.73 -9.00 2.19
N GLU A 304 3.21 -7.86 1.78
CA GLU A 304 3.55 -7.23 0.51
C GLU A 304 4.42 -5.98 0.70
N GLN A 305 3.90 -4.92 1.25
CA GLN A 305 4.71 -3.75 1.55
C GLN A 305 4.72 -3.40 3.03
N ILE A 306 5.88 -2.92 3.50
CA ILE A 306 6.09 -2.38 4.85
C ILE A 306 6.56 -0.93 4.75
N VAL A 307 6.09 -0.09 5.67
CA VAL A 307 6.50 1.31 5.79
C VAL A 307 6.76 1.63 7.26
N VAL A 308 7.89 2.26 7.56
CA VAL A 308 8.18 2.78 8.90
C VAL A 308 7.79 4.25 8.95
N GLU A 309 6.96 4.61 9.93
CA GLU A 309 6.51 5.97 10.14
C GLU A 309 6.30 6.25 11.63
N LYS A 310 6.99 7.30 12.16
CA LYS A 310 6.85 7.76 13.57
C LYS A 310 6.91 6.60 14.59
N GLY A 311 7.87 5.68 14.43
CA GLY A 311 8.08 4.53 15.34
C GLY A 311 7.06 3.40 15.17
N GLN A 312 6.25 3.43 14.15
CA GLN A 312 5.30 2.38 13.79
C GLN A 312 5.69 1.69 12.49
N LEU A 313 5.39 0.41 12.38
CA LEU A 313 5.51 -0.37 11.15
C LEU A 313 4.12 -0.62 10.58
N TYR A 314 3.85 -0.04 9.42
CA TYR A 314 2.64 -0.27 8.63
C TYR A 314 2.88 -1.45 7.71
N CYS A 315 1.98 -2.42 7.72
CA CYS A 315 2.09 -3.66 6.96
C CYS A 315 0.88 -3.84 6.05
N LEU A 316 1.11 -3.95 4.76
CA LEU A 316 0.11 -4.28 3.76
C LEU A 316 0.21 -5.77 3.39
N PHE A 317 -0.95 -6.44 3.28
CA PHE A 317 -1.04 -7.84 2.90
C PHE A 317 -1.92 -7.99 1.67
N GLU A 318 -1.48 -8.78 0.69
CA GLU A 318 -2.33 -9.15 -0.44
C GLU A 318 -3.28 -10.32 -0.16
N SER A 319 -3.18 -10.94 1.03
CA SER A 319 -4.05 -12.06 1.44
C SER A 319 -5.54 -11.71 1.49
N GLY A 320 -5.87 -10.43 1.61
CA GLY A 320 -7.24 -9.92 1.51
C GLY A 320 -7.80 -9.90 0.09
N ALA A 321 -7.00 -10.01 -0.95
CA ALA A 321 -7.44 -10.07 -2.33
C ALA A 321 -8.28 -11.34 -2.59
N TRP A 322 -9.27 -11.21 -3.47
CA TRP A 322 -10.15 -12.34 -3.83
C TRP A 322 -9.38 -13.62 -4.22
N ALA A 323 -8.32 -13.46 -5.00
CA ALA A 323 -7.47 -14.57 -5.46
C ALA A 323 -6.84 -15.40 -4.32
N TYR A 324 -6.70 -14.83 -3.12
CA TYR A 324 -6.01 -15.45 -1.99
C TYR A 324 -6.89 -15.74 -0.78
N ARG A 325 -8.10 -15.16 -0.68
CA ARG A 325 -9.00 -15.29 0.47
C ARG A 325 -9.36 -16.71 0.85
N GLN A 326 -9.55 -17.58 -0.13
CA GLN A 326 -9.96 -18.97 0.08
C GLN A 326 -8.85 -19.84 0.72
N LYS A 327 -7.61 -19.33 0.77
CA LYS A 327 -6.47 -20.04 1.37
C LYS A 327 -6.38 -19.90 2.89
N GLY A 328 -7.36 -19.21 3.50
CA GLY A 328 -7.44 -18.98 4.95
C GLY A 328 -6.49 -17.88 5.45
N GLY A 329 -6.86 -17.21 6.54
CA GLY A 329 -6.02 -16.21 7.18
C GLY A 329 -5.90 -14.89 6.39
N SER A 330 -6.96 -14.48 5.68
CA SER A 330 -6.99 -13.20 4.96
C SER A 330 -6.94 -12.02 5.93
N ILE A 331 -6.12 -11.02 5.59
CA ILE A 331 -6.00 -9.74 6.30
C ILE A 331 -6.48 -8.66 5.34
N ASP A 332 -7.53 -7.95 5.72
CA ASP A 332 -8.20 -6.93 4.91
C ASP A 332 -7.75 -5.51 5.29
N GLU A 333 -6.90 -5.39 6.29
CA GLU A 333 -6.49 -4.12 6.87
C GLU A 333 -5.00 -3.85 6.62
N VAL A 334 -4.63 -2.58 6.65
CA VAL A 334 -3.25 -2.20 6.92
C VAL A 334 -3.01 -2.42 8.42
N VAL A 335 -2.12 -3.34 8.75
CA VAL A 335 -1.80 -3.68 10.13
C VAL A 335 -0.70 -2.75 10.62
N VAL A 336 -0.97 -2.03 11.71
CA VAL A 336 0.00 -1.13 12.33
C VAL A 336 0.58 -1.79 13.57
N LEU A 337 1.91 -1.81 13.66
CA LEU A 337 2.67 -2.43 14.73
C LEU A 337 3.57 -1.40 15.42
N ASP A 338 3.66 -1.45 16.75
CA ASP A 338 4.69 -0.71 17.48
C ASP A 338 6.07 -1.32 17.18
N LEU A 339 6.93 -0.53 16.54
CA LEU A 339 8.19 -1.03 16.03
C LEU A 339 9.18 -1.38 17.15
N ALA A 340 9.22 -0.59 18.22
CA ALA A 340 10.10 -0.86 19.35
C ALA A 340 9.75 -2.20 20.01
N THR A 341 8.45 -2.46 20.23
CA THR A 341 7.97 -3.75 20.77
C THR A 341 8.24 -4.92 19.82
N LEU A 342 8.14 -4.69 18.50
CA LEU A 342 8.41 -5.73 17.50
C LEU A 342 9.88 -6.14 17.47
N LEU A 343 10.78 -5.19 17.72
CA LEU A 343 12.23 -5.38 17.66
C LEU A 343 12.85 -5.82 18.99
N GLN A 344 12.11 -5.87 20.09
CA GLN A 344 12.49 -6.53 21.35
C GLN A 344 12.46 -8.05 21.21
#